data_5592c30f1068cf8653bc04df71ec283e
#
_entry.id   5592c30f1068cf8653bc04df71ec283e
#
_cell.length_a   1.000
_cell.length_b   1.000
_cell.length_c   1.000
_cell.angle_alpha   90.00
_cell.angle_beta   90.00
_cell.angle_gamma   90.00
#
_symmetry.space_group_name_H-M   'P 1'
#
loop_
_entity.id
_entity.type
_entity.pdbx_description
1 polymer ?
#
loop_
_entity_poly.entity_id
_entity_poly.type
_entity_poly.pdbx_seq_one_letter_code
_entity_poly.pdbx_strand_id
1 'polypeptide(L)'
;MLAVIEKVEGGYIARYDRPLKHPVEKVWAAMTQNDKLVKWMPNLQIVDLKQDGTIKFNMNDGTGHSFDMKIRDYKENEVLEFEWGDGWVRFELHPTPEGCLLVLKEFINTINDHTPKDLAGWHVCLDILIDLLNGRYHAVFPKENWEKWYQKYIVSV
;
A
#
# COMPACT_ATOMS: atom_id res chain seq x y z
N MET A 1 -0.99 13.28 -6.10
CA MET A 1 -2.40 13.17 -6.49
C MET A 1 -3.15 12.34 -5.46
N LEU A 2 -4.28 12.85 -5.00
CA LEU A 2 -5.13 12.16 -4.03
C LEU A 2 -5.74 10.89 -4.61
N ALA A 3 -6.04 9.91 -3.74
CA ALA A 3 -6.82 8.76 -4.13
C ALA A 3 -8.21 9.21 -4.61
N VAL A 4 -8.73 8.48 -5.58
CA VAL A 4 -10.12 8.65 -6.04
C VAL A 4 -10.99 7.63 -5.31
N ILE A 5 -12.07 8.09 -4.69
CA ILE A 5 -12.97 7.23 -3.93
C ILE A 5 -14.23 7.01 -4.74
N GLU A 6 -14.53 5.75 -4.99
CA GLU A 6 -15.70 5.33 -5.76
C GLU A 6 -16.59 4.45 -4.90
N LYS A 7 -17.89 4.73 -4.91
CA LYS A 7 -18.86 3.88 -4.23
C LYS A 7 -19.11 2.63 -5.06
N VAL A 8 -19.01 1.47 -4.41
CA VAL A 8 -19.23 0.16 -5.03
C VAL A 8 -20.23 -0.64 -4.18
N GLU A 9 -20.64 -1.80 -4.67
CA GLU A 9 -21.48 -2.69 -3.89
C GLU A 9 -20.77 -3.09 -2.60
N GLY A 10 -21.42 -2.86 -1.47
CA GLY A 10 -20.91 -3.23 -0.15
C GLY A 10 -19.94 -2.25 0.48
N GLY A 11 -19.58 -1.15 -0.20
CA GLY A 11 -18.66 -0.18 0.38
C GLY A 11 -18.07 0.79 -0.63
N TYR A 12 -16.77 1.03 -0.53
CA TYR A 12 -16.06 2.00 -1.36
C TYR A 12 -14.71 1.43 -1.78
N ILE A 13 -14.20 1.88 -2.92
CA ILE A 13 -12.82 1.62 -3.33
C ILE A 13 -12.08 2.95 -3.42
N ALA A 14 -10.98 3.05 -2.68
CA ALA A 14 -10.01 4.13 -2.83
C ALA A 14 -8.93 3.66 -3.80
N ARG A 15 -8.73 4.41 -4.89
CA ARG A 15 -7.76 4.05 -5.94
C ARG A 15 -6.68 5.10 -6.04
N TYR A 16 -5.43 4.64 -5.99
CA TYR A 16 -4.23 5.45 -6.17
C TYR A 16 -3.55 5.00 -7.46
N ASP A 17 -3.36 5.89 -8.42
CA ASP A 17 -2.61 5.62 -9.64
C ASP A 17 -1.25 6.30 -9.53
N ARG A 18 -0.17 5.54 -9.76
CA ARG A 18 1.21 6.03 -9.68
C ARG A 18 1.98 5.57 -10.92
N PRO A 19 2.10 6.44 -11.94
CA PRO A 19 2.98 6.14 -13.08
C PRO A 19 4.43 6.20 -12.62
N LEU A 20 5.19 5.14 -12.92
CA LEU A 20 6.56 4.98 -12.47
C LEU A 20 7.50 4.79 -13.67
N LYS A 21 8.68 5.42 -13.61
CA LYS A 21 9.74 5.26 -14.60
C LYS A 21 10.70 4.14 -14.22
N HIS A 22 10.15 3.04 -13.75
CA HIS A 22 10.88 1.85 -13.33
C HIS A 22 10.17 0.62 -13.89
N PRO A 23 10.94 -0.42 -14.27
CA PRO A 23 10.32 -1.64 -14.80
C PRO A 23 9.52 -2.39 -13.72
N VAL A 24 8.54 -3.16 -14.16
CA VAL A 24 7.66 -3.95 -13.29
C VAL A 24 8.47 -4.77 -12.29
N GLU A 25 9.53 -5.45 -12.72
CA GLU A 25 10.32 -6.35 -11.88
C GLU A 25 10.97 -5.61 -10.70
N LYS A 26 11.43 -4.38 -10.93
CA LYS A 26 12.02 -3.56 -9.87
C LYS A 26 10.98 -3.14 -8.83
N VAL A 27 9.80 -2.73 -9.28
CA VAL A 27 8.70 -2.34 -8.39
C VAL A 27 8.17 -3.55 -7.63
N TRP A 28 8.01 -4.67 -8.31
CA TRP A 28 7.57 -5.92 -7.69
C TRP A 28 8.54 -6.37 -6.59
N ALA A 29 9.84 -6.30 -6.84
CA ALA A 29 10.85 -6.64 -5.83
C ALA A 29 10.74 -5.74 -4.59
N ALA A 30 10.51 -4.44 -4.77
CA ALA A 30 10.32 -3.51 -3.65
C ALA A 30 9.08 -3.82 -2.83
N MET A 31 8.05 -4.42 -3.45
CA MET A 31 6.81 -4.78 -2.78
C MET A 31 6.87 -6.15 -2.09
N THR A 32 7.73 -7.05 -2.53
CA THR A 32 7.65 -8.47 -2.14
C THR A 32 8.91 -9.02 -1.48
N GLN A 33 10.05 -8.37 -1.62
CA GLN A 33 11.28 -8.77 -0.92
C GLN A 33 11.33 -8.05 0.43
N ASN A 34 11.41 -8.81 1.51
CA ASN A 34 11.31 -8.26 2.87
C ASN A 34 12.36 -7.20 3.19
N ASP A 35 13.58 -7.34 2.69
CA ASP A 35 14.64 -6.36 2.89
C ASP A 35 14.34 -5.01 2.24
N LYS A 36 13.51 -5.00 1.21
CA LYS A 36 13.05 -3.80 0.53
C LYS A 36 11.70 -3.31 1.07
N LEU A 37 10.77 -4.24 1.29
CA LEU A 37 9.42 -3.93 1.79
C LEU A 37 9.48 -3.17 3.12
N VAL A 38 10.33 -3.59 4.04
CA VAL A 38 10.47 -2.98 5.36
C VAL A 38 10.91 -1.50 5.28
N LYS A 39 11.53 -1.09 4.18
CA LYS A 39 12.01 0.28 4.01
C LYS A 39 10.90 1.28 3.70
N TRP A 40 9.74 0.82 3.26
CA TRP A 40 8.60 1.71 2.99
C TRP A 40 7.33 1.27 3.70
N MET A 41 7.25 0.00 4.12
CA MET A 41 6.15 -0.54 4.93
C MET A 41 6.73 -1.39 6.05
N PRO A 42 7.27 -0.76 7.11
CA PRO A 42 8.01 -1.48 8.17
C PRO A 42 7.15 -2.45 8.97
N ASN A 43 5.83 -2.31 8.92
CA ASN A 43 4.91 -3.22 9.62
C ASN A 43 4.65 -4.52 8.84
N LEU A 44 4.97 -4.58 7.55
CA LEU A 44 4.65 -5.73 6.73
C LEU A 44 5.84 -6.67 6.57
N GLN A 45 5.52 -7.96 6.57
CA GLN A 45 6.48 -9.03 6.36
C GLN A 45 5.84 -10.12 5.50
N ILE A 46 6.45 -10.43 4.37
CA ILE A 46 6.04 -11.56 3.54
C ILE A 46 6.45 -12.83 4.25
N VAL A 47 5.50 -13.72 4.52
CA VAL A 47 5.74 -15.04 5.13
C VAL A 47 5.67 -16.11 4.07
N ASP A 48 4.62 -16.10 3.24
CA ASP A 48 4.40 -17.11 2.21
C ASP A 48 3.76 -16.41 1.00
N LEU A 49 4.57 -16.13 0.00
CA LEU A 49 4.16 -15.34 -1.16
C LEU A 49 3.55 -16.23 -2.23
N LYS A 50 2.25 -16.48 -2.12
CA LYS A 50 1.49 -17.27 -3.08
C LYS A 50 0.00 -17.05 -2.87
N GLN A 51 -0.82 -17.55 -3.80
CA GLN A 51 -2.27 -17.61 -3.63
C GLN A 51 -2.59 -18.33 -2.31
N ASP A 52 -3.45 -17.74 -1.49
CA ASP A 52 -3.81 -18.21 -0.16
C ASP A 52 -2.64 -18.24 0.85
N GLY A 53 -1.53 -17.61 0.52
CA GLY A 53 -0.38 -17.45 1.41
C GLY A 53 -0.61 -16.39 2.48
N THR A 54 0.46 -15.95 3.11
CA THR A 54 0.39 -15.10 4.30
C THR A 54 1.33 -13.90 4.23
N ILE A 55 0.80 -12.73 4.61
CA ILE A 55 1.56 -11.53 4.94
C ILE A 55 1.31 -11.26 6.42
N LYS A 56 2.36 -11.00 7.18
CA LYS A 56 2.26 -10.67 8.60
C LYS A 56 2.29 -9.16 8.80
N PHE A 57 1.40 -8.67 9.66
CA PHE A 57 1.44 -7.29 10.12
C PHE A 57 2.04 -7.27 11.52
N ASN A 58 3.21 -6.63 11.65
CA ASN A 58 3.88 -6.46 12.94
C ASN A 58 3.49 -5.12 13.53
N MET A 59 3.02 -5.10 14.77
CA MET A 59 2.56 -3.86 15.42
C MET A 59 3.70 -2.88 15.63
N ASN A 60 4.93 -3.38 15.87
CA ASN A 60 6.13 -2.55 16.08
C ASN A 60 5.97 -1.55 17.23
N ASP A 61 5.21 -1.93 18.25
CA ASP A 61 4.92 -1.10 19.43
C ASP A 61 5.64 -1.58 20.70
N GLY A 62 6.60 -2.49 20.55
CA GLY A 62 7.35 -3.06 21.67
C GLY A 62 6.71 -4.26 22.34
N THR A 63 5.47 -4.62 21.96
CA THR A 63 4.78 -5.78 22.55
C THR A 63 5.12 -7.11 21.89
N GLY A 64 5.69 -7.06 20.67
CA GLY A 64 5.91 -8.24 19.85
C GLY A 64 4.63 -8.80 19.22
N HIS A 65 3.51 -8.11 19.32
CA HIS A 65 2.26 -8.55 18.74
C HIS A 65 2.28 -8.42 17.22
N SER A 66 1.71 -9.42 16.56
CA SER A 66 1.52 -9.43 15.12
C SER A 66 0.27 -10.22 14.79
N PHE A 67 -0.24 -10.05 13.56
CA PHE A 67 -1.33 -10.88 13.07
C PHE A 67 -1.12 -11.20 11.60
N ASP A 68 -1.72 -12.30 11.17
CA ASP A 68 -1.59 -12.78 9.81
C ASP A 68 -2.71 -12.23 8.93
N MET A 69 -2.36 -11.87 7.70
CA MET A 69 -3.30 -11.44 6.67
C MET A 69 -3.16 -12.41 5.50
N LYS A 70 -4.30 -12.92 5.04
CA LYS A 70 -4.31 -13.87 3.94
C LYS A 70 -4.10 -13.15 2.61
N ILE A 71 -3.27 -13.72 1.74
CA ILE A 71 -3.16 -13.28 0.34
C ILE A 71 -4.37 -13.84 -0.41
N ARG A 72 -5.18 -12.94 -0.96
CA ARG A 72 -6.45 -13.27 -1.62
C ARG A 72 -6.30 -13.49 -3.11
N ASP A 73 -5.34 -12.78 -3.73
CA ASP A 73 -5.06 -12.89 -5.15
C ASP A 73 -3.57 -12.64 -5.38
N TYR A 74 -2.95 -13.48 -6.18
CA TYR A 74 -1.53 -13.41 -6.43
C TYR A 74 -1.22 -13.79 -7.87
N LYS A 75 -0.47 -12.91 -8.55
CA LYS A 75 0.11 -13.21 -9.85
C LYS A 75 1.44 -12.47 -9.94
N GLU A 76 2.53 -13.20 -10.06
CA GLU A 76 3.88 -12.65 -10.06
C GLU A 76 4.01 -11.51 -11.07
N ASN A 77 4.59 -10.39 -10.63
CA ASN A 77 4.78 -9.17 -11.42
C ASN A 77 3.49 -8.47 -11.87
N GLU A 78 2.32 -8.90 -11.40
CA GLU A 78 1.05 -8.31 -11.84
C GLU A 78 0.11 -7.93 -10.71
N VAL A 79 -0.12 -8.83 -9.75
CA VAL A 79 -1.16 -8.62 -8.72
C VAL A 79 -0.71 -9.16 -7.38
N LEU A 80 -0.93 -8.36 -6.34
CA LEU A 80 -0.85 -8.80 -4.95
C LEU A 80 -2.02 -8.18 -4.19
N GLU A 81 -2.97 -9.01 -3.75
CA GLU A 81 -4.12 -8.60 -2.97
C GLU A 81 -4.15 -9.35 -1.65
N PHE A 82 -4.35 -8.65 -0.54
CA PHE A 82 -4.39 -9.28 0.77
C PHE A 82 -5.40 -8.60 1.68
N GLU A 83 -5.79 -9.33 2.74
CA GLU A 83 -6.71 -8.82 3.74
C GLU A 83 -6.14 -7.57 4.42
N TRP A 84 -7.01 -6.60 4.71
CA TRP A 84 -6.65 -5.36 5.40
C TRP A 84 -7.85 -4.91 6.24
N GLY A 85 -7.77 -5.15 7.56
CA GLY A 85 -8.91 -4.90 8.44
C GLY A 85 -10.14 -5.68 7.97
N ASP A 86 -11.25 -4.99 7.84
CA ASP A 86 -12.52 -5.57 7.36
C ASP A 86 -12.62 -5.62 5.84
N GLY A 87 -11.61 -5.15 5.15
CA GLY A 87 -11.59 -5.09 3.70
C GLY A 87 -10.36 -5.78 3.12
N TRP A 88 -9.81 -5.18 2.07
CA TRP A 88 -8.62 -5.68 1.40
C TRP A 88 -7.89 -4.55 0.72
N VAL A 89 -6.62 -4.78 0.43
CA VAL A 89 -5.81 -3.91 -0.44
C VAL A 89 -5.31 -4.73 -1.61
N ARG A 90 -5.21 -4.09 -2.77
CA ARG A 90 -4.79 -4.73 -4.01
C ARG A 90 -3.78 -3.86 -4.73
N PHE A 91 -2.60 -4.41 -4.98
CA PHE A 91 -1.58 -3.80 -5.82
C PHE A 91 -1.63 -4.43 -7.20
N GLU A 92 -1.63 -3.59 -8.23
CA GLU A 92 -1.56 -4.02 -9.62
C GLU A 92 -0.41 -3.31 -10.31
N LEU A 93 0.34 -4.03 -11.13
CA LEU A 93 1.40 -3.45 -11.95
C LEU A 93 1.06 -3.68 -13.42
N HIS A 94 1.00 -2.59 -14.18
CA HIS A 94 0.70 -2.62 -15.61
C HIS A 94 1.90 -2.08 -16.38
N PRO A 95 2.56 -2.88 -17.25
CA PRO A 95 3.69 -2.38 -18.04
C PRO A 95 3.29 -1.19 -18.91
N THR A 96 4.17 -0.20 -19.00
CA THR A 96 4.01 0.96 -19.87
C THR A 96 5.30 1.18 -20.65
N PRO A 97 5.27 2.00 -21.73
CA PRO A 97 6.50 2.29 -22.49
C PRO A 97 7.61 2.91 -21.63
N GLU A 98 7.28 3.65 -20.58
CA GLU A 98 8.25 4.34 -19.72
C GLU A 98 8.62 3.55 -18.46
N GLY A 99 7.94 2.46 -18.17
CA GLY A 99 8.16 1.66 -16.97
C GLY A 99 6.91 0.86 -16.59
N CYS A 100 6.13 1.35 -15.63
CA CYS A 100 4.87 0.70 -15.28
C CYS A 100 3.91 1.69 -14.61
N LEU A 101 2.63 1.33 -14.60
CA LEU A 101 1.62 1.98 -13.78
C LEU A 101 1.37 1.10 -12.55
N LEU A 102 1.64 1.64 -11.38
CA LEU A 102 1.26 1.03 -10.10
C LEU A 102 -0.12 1.53 -9.73
N VAL A 103 -1.05 0.60 -9.52
CA VAL A 103 -2.38 0.91 -9.01
C VAL A 103 -2.55 0.26 -7.65
N LEU A 104 -2.89 1.06 -6.64
CA LEU A 104 -3.28 0.55 -5.33
C LEU A 104 -4.77 0.79 -5.17
N LYS A 105 -5.51 -0.26 -4.84
CA LYS A 105 -6.93 -0.19 -4.51
C LYS A 105 -7.14 -0.67 -3.10
N GLU A 106 -7.90 0.09 -2.33
CA GLU A 106 -8.29 -0.31 -0.98
C GLU A 106 -9.81 -0.38 -0.90
N PHE A 107 -10.34 -1.54 -0.49
CA PHE A 107 -11.76 -1.68 -0.21
C PHE A 107 -12.06 -1.24 1.21
N ILE A 108 -13.02 -0.31 1.34
CA ILE A 108 -13.44 0.28 2.60
C ILE A 108 -14.92 -0.04 2.81
N ASN A 109 -15.24 -0.79 3.87
CA ASN A 109 -16.64 -1.13 4.19
C ASN A 109 -17.45 0.10 4.54
N THR A 110 -16.92 0.91 5.45
CA THR A 110 -17.64 2.07 5.99
C THR A 110 -16.67 3.24 6.15
N ILE A 111 -17.07 4.39 5.66
CA ILE A 111 -16.31 5.63 5.87
C ILE A 111 -16.60 6.16 7.27
N ASN A 112 -15.55 6.40 8.05
CA ASN A 112 -15.63 6.93 9.41
C ASN A 112 -14.45 7.89 9.68
N ASP A 113 -14.27 8.30 10.93
CA ASP A 113 -13.22 9.27 11.29
C ASP A 113 -11.80 8.73 11.09
N HIS A 114 -11.63 7.41 11.06
CA HIS A 114 -10.34 6.78 10.82
C HIS A 114 -9.97 6.77 9.33
N THR A 115 -10.95 6.80 8.43
CA THR A 115 -10.73 6.67 6.99
C THR A 115 -9.72 7.69 6.44
N PRO A 116 -9.82 9.00 6.73
CA PRO A 116 -8.81 9.94 6.23
C PRO A 116 -7.39 9.66 6.72
N LYS A 117 -7.25 9.12 7.94
CA LYS A 117 -5.95 8.76 8.50
C LYS A 117 -5.33 7.60 7.74
N ASP A 118 -6.12 6.59 7.43
CA ASP A 118 -5.71 5.42 6.68
C ASP A 118 -5.33 5.79 5.24
N LEU A 119 -6.15 6.62 4.59
CA LEU A 119 -5.87 7.11 3.24
C LEU A 119 -4.56 7.90 3.17
N ALA A 120 -4.33 8.77 4.16
CA ALA A 120 -3.08 9.53 4.26
C ALA A 120 -1.88 8.61 4.50
N GLY A 121 -2.05 7.57 5.31
CA GLY A 121 -1.02 6.57 5.56
C GLY A 121 -0.57 5.88 4.29
N TRP A 122 -1.51 5.35 3.49
CA TRP A 122 -1.20 4.73 2.22
C TRP A 122 -0.58 5.71 1.23
N HIS A 123 -1.09 6.95 1.18
CA HIS A 123 -0.55 7.98 0.31
C HIS A 123 0.92 8.23 0.59
N VAL A 124 1.28 8.40 1.87
CA VAL A 124 2.69 8.63 2.27
C VAL A 124 3.54 7.39 2.03
N CYS A 125 3.02 6.19 2.29
CA CYS A 125 3.76 4.95 2.00
C CYS A 125 4.10 4.84 0.51
N LEU A 126 3.17 5.20 -0.38
CA LEU A 126 3.44 5.23 -1.82
C LEU A 126 4.51 6.27 -2.18
N ASP A 127 4.48 7.45 -1.53
CA ASP A 127 5.52 8.47 -1.74
C ASP A 127 6.90 7.95 -1.30
N ILE A 128 6.96 7.26 -0.17
CA ILE A 128 8.21 6.65 0.33
C ILE A 128 8.69 5.56 -0.64
N LEU A 129 7.78 4.73 -1.15
CA LEU A 129 8.12 3.71 -2.15
C LEU A 129 8.75 4.35 -3.39
N ILE A 130 8.13 5.41 -3.92
CA ILE A 130 8.64 6.12 -5.10
C ILE A 130 10.03 6.68 -4.82
N ASP A 131 10.23 7.30 -3.65
CA ASP A 131 11.54 7.83 -3.26
C ASP A 131 12.57 6.70 -3.16
N LEU A 132 12.20 5.55 -2.59
CA LEU A 132 13.07 4.38 -2.49
C LEU A 132 13.48 3.88 -3.88
N LEU A 133 12.54 3.80 -4.81
CA LEU A 133 12.83 3.39 -6.19
C LEU A 133 13.78 4.38 -6.89
N ASN A 134 13.74 5.63 -6.49
CA ASN A 134 14.63 6.69 -7.01
C ASN A 134 15.95 6.80 -6.22
N GLY A 135 16.21 5.87 -5.31
CA GLY A 135 17.46 5.83 -4.55
C GLY A 135 17.48 6.67 -3.28
N ARG A 136 16.31 7.15 -2.81
CA ARG A 136 16.20 7.93 -1.57
C ARG A 136 15.51 7.13 -0.50
N TYR A 137 16.18 6.95 0.63
CA TYR A 137 15.66 6.19 1.77
C TYR A 137 15.24 7.12 2.91
N HIS A 138 14.04 6.90 3.44
CA HIS A 138 13.54 7.62 4.61
C HIS A 138 13.76 6.77 5.86
N ALA A 139 14.73 7.14 6.71
CA ALA A 139 15.01 6.44 7.96
C ALA A 139 13.88 6.63 8.99
N VAL A 140 13.14 7.74 8.89
CA VAL A 140 12.04 8.10 9.78
C VAL A 140 10.81 8.42 8.96
N PHE A 141 9.65 7.96 9.41
CA PHE A 141 8.37 8.25 8.76
C PHE A 141 8.14 9.77 8.69
N PRO A 142 7.83 10.32 7.49
CA PRO A 142 7.66 11.78 7.32
C PRO A 142 6.31 12.25 7.85
N LYS A 143 6.23 12.47 9.15
CA LYS A 143 5.01 12.81 9.87
C LYS A 143 4.36 14.10 9.36
N GLU A 144 5.16 15.09 8.97
CA GLU A 144 4.64 16.37 8.44
C GLU A 144 3.92 16.15 7.10
N ASN A 145 4.43 15.28 6.25
CA ASN A 145 3.79 14.94 4.99
C ASN A 145 2.47 14.20 5.24
N TRP A 146 2.46 13.31 6.22
CA TRP A 146 1.24 12.59 6.60
C TRP A 146 0.16 13.57 7.09
N GLU A 147 0.52 14.53 7.95
CA GLU A 147 -0.41 15.55 8.43
C GLU A 147 -1.00 16.37 7.29
N LYS A 148 -0.16 16.76 6.33
CA LYS A 148 -0.59 17.49 5.14
C LYS A 148 -1.64 16.72 4.34
N TRP A 149 -1.39 15.44 4.07
CA TRP A 149 -2.30 14.61 3.31
C TRP A 149 -3.55 14.26 4.11
N TYR A 150 -3.41 14.05 5.41
CA TYR A 150 -4.54 13.83 6.31
C TYR A 150 -5.53 14.98 6.21
N GLN A 151 -5.07 16.22 6.28
CA GLN A 151 -5.95 17.40 6.16
C GLN A 151 -6.67 17.42 4.81
N LYS A 152 -5.99 17.05 3.73
CA LYS A 152 -6.59 16.99 2.40
C LYS A 152 -7.64 15.88 2.29
N TYR A 153 -7.40 14.74 2.88
CA TYR A 153 -8.37 13.64 2.85
C TYR A 153 -9.59 13.90 3.73
N ILE A 154 -9.45 14.61 4.83
CA ILE A 154 -10.61 15.04 5.64
C ILE A 154 -11.61 15.82 4.77
N VAL A 155 -11.12 16.70 3.92
CA VAL A 155 -11.98 17.54 3.06
C VAL A 155 -12.59 16.72 1.92
N SER A 156 -11.89 15.73 1.38
CA SER A 156 -12.33 14.94 0.22
C SER A 156 -13.23 13.77 0.57
N VAL A 157 -13.29 13.37 1.81
CA VAL A 157 -14.09 12.24 2.32
C VAL A 157 -15.27 12.75 3.20
#